data_7cb57eaab0634aceec9bc515b3e8476f
#
_entry.id   7cb57eaab0634aceec9bc515b3e8476f
#
_cell.length_a   1.000
_cell.length_b   1.000
_cell.length_c   1.000
_cell.angle_alpha   90.00
_cell.angle_beta   90.00
_cell.angle_gamma   90.00
#
_symmetry.space_group_name_H-M   'P 1'
#
loop_
_entity.id
_entity.type
_entity.pdbx_description
1 polymer ?
#
loop_
_entity_poly.entity_id
_entity_poly.type
_entity_poly.pdbx_seq_one_letter_code
_entity_poly.pdbx_strand_id
1 'polypeptide(L)'
;MVISPGRRTNRCERHARLRSCLSVACRVYFGMLLLASATGCDRAPAPAAESGPKRSSDEARLVRLPPDEVTRSGVTVEPVGRTAFRTYRTFPGVVRPNENALANITTLVRGRVAEVHADLGQTVEPNQLLAVLHSSDLGLAQSAYLKARARRHVAEQAYQRAQFLFKEKVIGQAEAQRREGEMISIRAEAQEAHEGLRLLGMDDKEIRTLERTQTIRSQIPIVAPFAGRVIARDLTKGELVETTQKLFVVADLSTVWVVGNVSEKDISYMHSATALPNQPVEVHVAAYPDEVFQGTVAYVGDVLDSATRTMQVRLTLANPTGRLKPEMFVTIRVLSEPASDVLVVPEAAVQHDRNRSFVFVQQETGVFEARTISLGNRNGTFAEVLEGVREGEAVVTEGAFILKSELLKPKD
;
A
#
# COMPACT_ATOMS: atom_id res chain seq x y z
N MET A 1 -21.85 -33.87 57.10
CA MET A 1 -22.95 -34.69 56.62
C MET A 1 -23.01 -34.41 55.13
N VAL A 2 -22.14 -35.03 54.30
CA VAL A 2 -22.34 -36.26 53.54
C VAL A 2 -23.61 -36.12 52.70
N ILE A 3 -23.46 -35.90 51.38
CA ILE A 3 -23.64 -36.87 50.30
C ILE A 3 -23.52 -36.18 48.96
N SER A 4 -22.57 -36.56 48.14
CA SER A 4 -22.50 -36.61 46.69
C SER A 4 -23.15 -37.94 46.23
N PRO A 5 -23.30 -38.33 44.99
CA PRO A 5 -23.22 -37.72 43.66
C PRO A 5 -24.38 -38.19 42.73
N GLY A 6 -24.40 -37.71 41.50
CA GLY A 6 -25.34 -38.20 40.52
C GLY A 6 -24.95 -37.92 39.08
N ARG A 7 -24.25 -38.88 38.48
CA ARG A 7 -24.06 -39.10 37.04
C ARG A 7 -25.36 -39.30 36.27
N ARG A 8 -25.40 -38.89 35.02
CA ARG A 8 -25.93 -39.59 33.81
C ARG A 8 -25.79 -38.67 32.62
N THR A 9 -24.91 -38.92 31.68
CA THR A 9 -24.89 -39.85 30.54
C THR A 9 -25.88 -39.57 29.41
N ASN A 10 -25.28 -39.44 28.24
CA ASN A 10 -25.74 -39.88 26.93
C ASN A 10 -26.70 -39.00 26.14
N ARG A 11 -26.36 -38.75 24.93
CA ARG A 11 -26.47 -39.35 23.62
C ARG A 11 -26.75 -38.24 22.64
N CYS A 12 -26.24 -38.10 21.50
CA CYS A 12 -26.15 -38.87 20.28
C CYS A 12 -25.18 -38.12 19.35
N GLU A 13 -24.15 -38.64 18.85
CA GLU A 13 -23.98 -39.56 17.72
C GLU A 13 -24.75 -39.22 16.46
N ARG A 14 -23.90 -39.09 15.44
CA ARG A 14 -24.02 -39.44 14.02
C ARG A 14 -24.38 -38.28 13.10
N HIS A 15 -23.52 -37.89 12.21
CA HIS A 15 -23.06 -38.61 11.05
C HIS A 15 -21.68 -38.14 10.56
N ALA A 16 -20.73 -38.98 10.73
CA ALA A 16 -19.51 -39.04 9.94
C ALA A 16 -19.74 -40.01 8.78
N ARG A 17 -18.86 -39.90 7.81
CA ARG A 17 -18.56 -40.86 6.71
C ARG A 17 -19.04 -40.36 5.35
N LEU A 18 -18.08 -40.11 4.54
CA LEU A 18 -17.40 -40.89 3.50
C LEU A 18 -16.70 -39.86 2.60
N ARG A 19 -15.49 -39.89 2.17
CA ARG A 19 -14.70 -40.95 1.58
C ARG A 19 -13.22 -40.58 1.62
N SER A 20 -12.47 -41.37 2.30
CA SER A 20 -11.09 -41.66 1.98
C SER A 20 -11.09 -42.88 1.08
N CYS A 21 -10.16 -42.96 0.18
CA CYS A 21 -9.51 -44.10 -0.42
C CYS A 21 -9.21 -43.80 -1.88
N LEU A 22 -7.99 -43.54 -2.20
CA LEU A 22 -7.19 -44.40 -3.09
C LEU A 22 -5.75 -43.88 -3.08
N SER A 23 -4.99 -44.44 -2.21
CA SER A 23 -3.54 -44.52 -2.32
C SER A 23 -3.22 -45.99 -2.35
N VAL A 24 -2.08 -46.28 -2.97
CA VAL A 24 -1.30 -47.56 -2.85
C VAL A 24 -1.58 -48.60 -3.92
N ALA A 25 -0.50 -48.90 -4.51
CA ALA A 25 -0.10 -50.12 -5.21
C ALA A 25 0.07 -50.00 -6.73
N CYS A 26 1.30 -49.80 -7.15
CA CYS A 26 1.96 -50.77 -8.00
C CYS A 26 3.47 -50.58 -7.92
N ARG A 27 4.02 -51.34 -7.02
CA ARG A 27 5.43 -51.77 -7.01
C ARG A 27 5.48 -53.16 -7.50
N VAL A 28 6.60 -53.49 -8.24
CA VAL A 28 7.16 -54.81 -8.40
C VAL A 28 6.60 -55.69 -9.52
N TYR A 29 7.39 -55.82 -10.57
CA TYR A 29 7.87 -57.06 -11.16
C TYR A 29 9.02 -56.69 -12.07
N PHE A 30 10.31 -56.88 -11.72
CA PHE A 30 11.09 -58.13 -11.70
C PHE A 30 10.91 -58.81 -13.04
N GLY A 31 11.88 -58.88 -13.94
CA GLY A 31 13.16 -59.48 -13.70
C GLY A 31 13.35 -60.61 -14.70
N MET A 32 14.48 -60.62 -15.30
CA MET A 32 15.23 -61.81 -15.66
C MET A 32 14.95 -62.60 -16.94
N LEU A 33 16.04 -62.84 -17.57
CA LEU A 33 16.40 -63.94 -18.51
C LEU A 33 16.13 -63.63 -19.99
N LEU A 34 16.99 -63.90 -20.96
CA LEU A 34 18.21 -64.75 -21.12
C LEU A 34 18.88 -64.36 -22.44
N LEU A 35 20.15 -64.24 -22.44
CA LEU A 35 21.13 -64.88 -23.32
C LEU A 35 20.67 -65.47 -24.67
N ALA A 36 21.38 -65.08 -25.64
CA ALA A 36 22.00 -65.77 -26.80
C ALA A 36 21.65 -65.03 -28.04
N SER A 37 22.49 -64.67 -28.94
CA SER A 37 23.62 -65.34 -29.55
C SER A 37 24.27 -64.32 -30.46
N ALA A 38 25.56 -64.39 -30.52
CA ALA A 38 26.44 -63.65 -31.42
C ALA A 38 26.18 -64.03 -32.85
N THR A 39 26.12 -63.05 -33.71
CA THR A 39 26.67 -63.13 -35.08
C THR A 39 27.27 -61.78 -35.47
N GLY A 40 28.54 -61.79 -35.66
CA GLY A 40 29.33 -60.62 -36.11
C GLY A 40 28.97 -60.19 -37.52
N CYS A 41 28.99 -58.93 -37.73
CA CYS A 41 29.27 -58.35 -39.04
C CYS A 41 30.23 -57.17 -38.82
N ASP A 42 31.44 -57.44 -39.21
CA ASP A 42 32.48 -56.45 -39.44
C ASP A 42 31.93 -55.31 -40.29
N ARG A 43 31.96 -54.09 -39.76
CA ARG A 43 31.78 -52.91 -40.56
C ARG A 43 32.93 -51.97 -40.23
N ALA A 44 33.80 -51.78 -41.19
CA ALA A 44 34.95 -50.89 -41.17
C ALA A 44 34.58 -49.51 -40.66
N PRO A 45 35.45 -48.84 -39.88
CA PRO A 45 35.22 -47.47 -39.44
C PRO A 45 35.20 -46.52 -40.66
N ALA A 46 34.11 -45.75 -40.77
CA ALA A 46 34.03 -44.62 -41.70
C ALA A 46 35.10 -43.57 -41.34
N PRO A 47 35.73 -42.94 -42.30
CA PRO A 47 36.74 -41.94 -42.03
C PRO A 47 36.14 -40.78 -41.25
N ALA A 48 36.84 -40.35 -40.20
CA ALA A 48 36.52 -39.17 -39.41
C ALA A 48 36.36 -37.98 -40.38
N ALA A 49 35.15 -37.43 -40.37
CA ALA A 49 34.93 -36.12 -41.01
C ALA A 49 35.80 -35.12 -40.26
N GLU A 50 36.81 -34.62 -40.95
CA GLU A 50 37.56 -33.46 -40.50
C GLU A 50 36.60 -32.36 -40.14
N SER A 51 36.57 -31.99 -38.88
CA SER A 51 35.94 -30.74 -38.42
C SER A 51 36.69 -29.58 -39.06
N GLY A 52 36.16 -29.14 -40.16
CA GLY A 52 36.59 -27.85 -40.75
C GLY A 52 36.53 -26.77 -39.68
N PRO A 53 37.43 -25.81 -39.73
CA PRO A 53 37.47 -24.74 -38.75
C PRO A 53 36.09 -24.08 -38.68
N LYS A 54 35.50 -24.00 -37.50
CA LYS A 54 34.34 -23.15 -37.26
C LYS A 54 34.74 -21.74 -37.69
N ARG A 55 34.29 -21.35 -38.86
CA ARG A 55 34.37 -19.95 -39.28
C ARG A 55 33.68 -19.13 -38.21
N SER A 56 34.48 -18.36 -37.49
CA SER A 56 33.99 -17.30 -36.64
C SER A 56 33.21 -16.34 -37.56
N SER A 57 31.89 -16.27 -37.38
CA SER A 57 30.99 -15.41 -38.12
C SER A 57 31.10 -13.93 -37.70
N ASP A 58 32.31 -13.48 -37.44
CA ASP A 58 32.64 -12.09 -37.16
C ASP A 58 33.38 -11.46 -38.31
N GLU A 59 32.89 -11.70 -39.56
CA GLU A 59 33.26 -10.83 -40.66
C GLU A 59 32.66 -9.45 -40.41
N ALA A 60 33.52 -8.45 -40.17
CA ALA A 60 33.14 -7.05 -40.03
C ALA A 60 32.24 -6.65 -41.22
N ARG A 61 30.94 -6.43 -40.92
CA ARG A 61 29.94 -6.04 -41.91
C ARG A 61 30.14 -4.56 -42.19
N LEU A 62 30.93 -4.23 -43.24
CA LEU A 62 31.20 -2.86 -43.65
C LEU A 62 30.11 -2.36 -44.61
N VAL A 63 29.59 -1.19 -44.30
CA VAL A 63 28.70 -0.41 -45.16
C VAL A 63 29.49 0.78 -45.72
N ARG A 64 29.50 0.96 -47.03
CA ARG A 64 30.16 2.08 -47.69
C ARG A 64 29.10 2.97 -48.32
N LEU A 65 29.08 4.24 -47.95
CA LEU A 65 28.25 5.26 -48.57
C LEU A 65 29.13 6.34 -49.19
N PRO A 66 28.82 6.79 -50.41
CA PRO A 66 29.47 7.95 -50.98
C PRO A 66 29.32 9.18 -50.09
N PRO A 67 30.32 10.07 -49.98
CA PRO A 67 30.28 11.25 -49.11
C PRO A 67 29.05 12.14 -49.37
N ASP A 68 28.61 12.27 -50.59
CA ASP A 68 27.40 13.02 -50.95
C ASP A 68 26.12 12.40 -50.41
N GLU A 69 26.12 11.09 -50.29
CA GLU A 69 24.98 10.32 -49.76
C GLU A 69 24.93 10.34 -48.24
N VAL A 70 26.09 10.36 -47.57
CA VAL A 70 26.19 10.54 -46.10
C VAL A 70 25.56 11.87 -45.70
N THR A 71 25.86 12.95 -46.42
CA THR A 71 25.32 14.29 -46.14
C THR A 71 23.84 14.37 -46.43
N ARG A 72 23.33 13.78 -47.50
CA ARG A 72 21.91 13.76 -47.87
C ARG A 72 21.08 12.88 -46.92
N SER A 73 21.68 11.85 -46.38
CA SER A 73 21.04 10.88 -45.50
C SER A 73 20.95 11.35 -44.03
N GLY A 74 21.51 12.52 -43.69
CA GLY A 74 21.49 13.06 -42.34
C GLY A 74 22.22 12.17 -41.33
N VAL A 75 23.26 11.44 -41.78
CA VAL A 75 24.07 10.61 -40.89
C VAL A 75 24.95 11.50 -40.02
N THR A 76 24.70 11.53 -38.74
CA THR A 76 25.54 12.21 -37.74
C THR A 76 26.32 11.19 -36.93
N VAL A 77 27.53 11.57 -36.55
CA VAL A 77 28.41 10.75 -35.73
C VAL A 77 28.85 11.51 -34.49
N GLU A 78 28.90 10.85 -33.37
CA GLU A 78 29.40 11.41 -32.14
C GLU A 78 30.45 10.49 -31.49
N PRO A 79 31.47 11.04 -30.85
CA PRO A 79 32.44 10.22 -30.16
C PRO A 79 31.83 9.55 -28.94
N VAL A 80 32.10 8.27 -28.75
CA VAL A 80 31.73 7.53 -27.58
C VAL A 80 32.53 8.06 -26.40
N GLY A 81 31.85 8.48 -25.34
CA GLY A 81 32.46 9.04 -24.15
C GLY A 81 32.09 8.29 -22.89
N ARG A 82 32.83 8.58 -21.84
CA ARG A 82 32.48 8.15 -20.49
C ARG A 82 31.78 9.26 -19.74
N THR A 83 30.75 8.90 -18.99
CA THR A 83 30.00 9.86 -18.21
C THR A 83 29.46 9.23 -16.93
N ALA A 84 29.08 10.08 -16.00
CA ALA A 84 28.31 9.65 -14.83
C ALA A 84 26.89 9.24 -15.30
N PHE A 85 26.60 7.97 -15.18
CA PHE A 85 25.37 7.38 -15.68
C PHE A 85 24.45 7.01 -14.53
N ARG A 86 23.22 7.53 -14.57
CA ARG A 86 22.18 7.17 -13.62
C ARG A 86 21.16 6.27 -14.32
N THR A 87 20.85 5.18 -13.69
CA THR A 87 19.73 4.32 -14.07
C THR A 87 18.54 4.58 -13.17
N TYR A 88 17.38 4.15 -13.61
CA TYR A 88 16.20 4.18 -12.78
C TYR A 88 15.44 2.84 -12.87
N ARG A 89 14.74 2.53 -11.81
CA ARG A 89 13.74 1.47 -11.78
C ARG A 89 12.38 2.07 -11.57
N THR A 90 11.40 1.50 -12.23
CA THR A 90 10.00 1.95 -12.13
C THR A 90 9.18 0.91 -11.40
N PHE A 91 8.34 1.39 -10.48
CA PHE A 91 7.44 0.56 -9.70
C PHE A 91 6.03 1.12 -9.79
N PRO A 92 5.01 0.28 -9.94
CA PRO A 92 3.62 0.73 -9.87
C PRO A 92 3.26 1.12 -8.43
N GLY A 93 2.44 2.14 -8.31
CA GLY A 93 1.93 2.59 -7.02
C GLY A 93 0.54 3.20 -7.13
N VAL A 94 -0.05 3.45 -5.97
CA VAL A 94 -1.37 4.07 -5.82
C VAL A 94 -1.29 5.18 -4.79
N VAL A 95 -1.93 6.31 -5.08
CA VAL A 95 -2.08 7.41 -4.13
C VAL A 95 -3.09 7.00 -3.06
N ARG A 96 -2.71 7.17 -1.80
CA ARG A 96 -3.56 6.93 -0.62
C ARG A 96 -3.65 8.20 0.23
N PRO A 97 -4.74 8.41 0.97
CA PRO A 97 -4.74 9.47 1.98
C PRO A 97 -3.63 9.20 3.00
N ASN A 98 -3.09 10.26 3.58
CA ASN A 98 -2.23 10.13 4.74
C ASN A 98 -3.07 9.66 5.95
N GLU A 99 -2.92 8.41 6.36
CA GLU A 99 -3.72 7.83 7.45
C GLU A 99 -3.49 8.52 8.80
N ASN A 100 -2.35 9.20 8.99
CA ASN A 100 -2.08 9.99 10.18
C ASN A 100 -2.89 11.30 10.21
N ALA A 101 -3.41 11.71 9.05
CA ALA A 101 -4.23 12.91 8.85
C ALA A 101 -5.64 12.54 8.35
N LEU A 102 -6.15 11.35 8.75
CA LEU A 102 -7.45 10.83 8.38
C LEU A 102 -8.24 10.44 9.63
N ALA A 103 -9.50 10.84 9.70
CA ALA A 103 -10.42 10.43 10.75
C ALA A 103 -11.62 9.67 10.16
N ASN A 104 -11.84 8.47 10.67
CA ASN A 104 -13.11 7.76 10.51
C ASN A 104 -14.05 8.23 11.62
N ILE A 105 -15.09 8.96 11.26
CA ILE A 105 -16.06 9.51 12.21
C ILE A 105 -17.17 8.49 12.38
N THR A 106 -17.33 8.04 13.64
CA THR A 106 -18.35 7.10 14.08
C THR A 106 -19.19 7.76 15.19
N THR A 107 -20.18 7.08 15.70
CA THR A 107 -20.95 7.51 16.87
C THR A 107 -20.71 6.57 18.05
N LEU A 108 -20.80 7.10 19.28
CA LEU A 108 -20.73 6.31 20.53
C LEU A 108 -22.07 5.69 20.91
N VAL A 109 -23.16 6.14 20.28
CA VAL A 109 -24.51 5.67 20.58
C VAL A 109 -25.30 5.41 19.31
N ARG A 110 -26.20 4.43 19.37
CA ARG A 110 -27.16 4.20 18.30
C ARG A 110 -28.14 5.36 18.21
N GLY A 111 -28.46 5.78 16.96
CA GLY A 111 -29.40 6.87 16.75
C GLY A 111 -29.90 6.97 15.33
N ARG A 112 -30.98 7.73 15.15
CA ARG A 112 -31.54 8.07 13.83
C ARG A 112 -30.92 9.39 13.35
N VAL A 113 -30.47 9.45 12.11
CA VAL A 113 -29.96 10.68 11.49
C VAL A 113 -31.13 11.68 11.34
N ALA A 114 -31.07 12.78 12.10
CA ALA A 114 -32.05 13.85 12.05
C ALA A 114 -31.73 14.83 10.90
N GLU A 115 -30.46 15.23 10.82
CA GLU A 115 -29.99 16.22 9.85
C GLU A 115 -28.59 15.83 9.35
N VAL A 116 -28.29 16.21 8.11
CA VAL A 116 -26.97 16.06 7.48
C VAL A 116 -26.57 17.42 6.95
N HIS A 117 -25.42 17.94 7.36
CA HIS A 117 -24.93 19.28 7.05
C HIS A 117 -23.66 19.28 6.20
N ALA A 118 -23.00 18.13 6.02
CA ALA A 118 -21.80 18.01 5.21
C ALA A 118 -22.00 17.02 4.07
N ASP A 119 -21.47 17.39 2.89
CA ASP A 119 -21.52 16.58 1.70
C ASP A 119 -20.14 16.05 1.29
N LEU A 120 -20.16 15.00 0.45
CA LEU A 120 -18.96 14.43 -0.15
C LEU A 120 -18.18 15.51 -0.91
N GLY A 121 -16.86 15.57 -0.67
CA GLY A 121 -15.98 16.54 -1.32
C GLY A 121 -15.98 17.94 -0.68
N GLN A 122 -16.82 18.20 0.32
CA GLN A 122 -16.84 19.47 1.05
C GLN A 122 -15.60 19.62 1.93
N THR A 123 -15.03 20.83 1.99
CA THR A 123 -14.02 21.19 2.97
C THR A 123 -14.70 21.58 4.27
N VAL A 124 -14.17 21.09 5.38
CA VAL A 124 -14.70 21.31 6.73
C VAL A 124 -13.63 21.85 7.67
N GLU A 125 -14.07 22.64 8.65
CA GLU A 125 -13.22 23.20 9.69
C GLU A 125 -13.29 22.36 10.99
N PRO A 126 -12.34 22.51 11.92
CA PRO A 126 -12.41 21.85 13.22
C PRO A 126 -13.70 22.22 13.96
N ASN A 127 -14.37 21.22 14.55
CA ASN A 127 -15.64 21.34 15.24
C ASN A 127 -16.84 21.77 14.36
N GLN A 128 -16.69 21.80 13.05
CA GLN A 128 -17.82 22.03 12.15
C GLN A 128 -18.83 20.89 12.25
N LEU A 129 -20.11 21.24 12.34
CA LEU A 129 -21.21 20.27 12.40
C LEU A 129 -21.38 19.55 11.07
N LEU A 130 -21.30 18.21 11.09
CA LEU A 130 -21.45 17.35 9.92
C LEU A 130 -22.83 16.71 9.84
N ALA A 131 -23.36 16.28 11.00
CA ALA A 131 -24.69 15.68 11.10
C ALA A 131 -25.23 15.83 12.52
N VAL A 132 -26.54 15.65 12.66
CA VAL A 132 -27.21 15.55 13.97
C VAL A 132 -27.91 14.19 14.06
N LEU A 133 -27.60 13.45 15.12
CA LEU A 133 -28.25 12.19 15.43
C LEU A 133 -29.30 12.41 16.54
N HIS A 134 -30.39 11.67 16.46
CA HIS A 134 -31.37 11.56 17.54
C HIS A 134 -31.23 10.16 18.17
N SER A 135 -30.80 10.09 19.43
CA SER A 135 -30.63 8.84 20.19
C SER A 135 -31.62 8.73 21.33
N SER A 136 -32.49 7.74 21.25
CA SER A 136 -33.35 7.37 22.36
C SER A 136 -32.60 6.84 23.58
N ASP A 137 -31.49 6.12 23.32
CA ASP A 137 -30.66 5.50 24.37
C ASP A 137 -30.02 6.58 25.28
N LEU A 138 -29.50 7.66 24.65
CA LEU A 138 -29.00 8.81 25.37
C LEU A 138 -30.12 9.49 26.23
N GLY A 139 -31.31 9.65 25.65
CA GLY A 139 -32.44 10.22 26.32
C GLY A 139 -32.89 9.38 27.57
N LEU A 140 -32.90 8.06 27.42
CA LEU A 140 -33.19 7.13 28.51
C LEU A 140 -32.14 7.20 29.64
N ALA A 141 -30.84 7.24 29.25
CA ALA A 141 -29.75 7.35 30.23
C ALA A 141 -29.81 8.68 31.00
N GLN A 142 -30.10 9.81 30.33
CA GLN A 142 -30.30 11.10 30.99
C GLN A 142 -31.47 11.06 31.98
N SER A 143 -32.60 10.44 31.60
CA SER A 143 -33.74 10.25 32.48
C SER A 143 -33.39 9.41 33.70
N ALA A 144 -32.67 8.28 33.51
CA ALA A 144 -32.24 7.41 34.59
C ALA A 144 -31.31 8.15 35.57
N TYR A 145 -30.37 8.92 35.07
CA TYR A 145 -29.47 9.74 35.87
C TYR A 145 -30.23 10.77 36.75
N LEU A 146 -31.14 11.54 36.14
CA LEU A 146 -31.94 12.53 36.86
C LEU A 146 -32.76 11.89 37.99
N LYS A 147 -33.35 10.70 37.74
CA LYS A 147 -34.05 9.92 38.75
C LYS A 147 -33.12 9.46 39.88
N ALA A 148 -31.97 8.89 39.54
CA ALA A 148 -30.99 8.41 40.52
C ALA A 148 -30.44 9.58 41.36
N ARG A 149 -30.17 10.73 40.78
CA ARG A 149 -29.75 11.95 41.46
C ARG A 149 -30.82 12.46 42.44
N ALA A 150 -32.09 12.47 42.03
CA ALA A 150 -33.18 12.88 42.92
C ALA A 150 -33.32 11.93 44.14
N ARG A 151 -33.22 10.61 43.90
CA ARG A 151 -33.23 9.61 45.00
C ARG A 151 -32.03 9.81 45.93
N ARG A 152 -30.83 10.06 45.41
CA ARG A 152 -29.64 10.36 46.20
C ARG A 152 -29.88 11.55 47.13
N HIS A 153 -30.43 12.64 46.60
CA HIS A 153 -30.71 13.82 47.42
C HIS A 153 -31.65 13.52 48.57
N VAL A 154 -32.74 12.74 48.35
CA VAL A 154 -33.68 12.33 49.41
C VAL A 154 -33.01 11.44 50.45
N ALA A 155 -32.19 10.47 50.03
CA ALA A 155 -31.47 9.57 50.92
C ALA A 155 -30.43 10.30 51.78
N GLU A 156 -29.67 11.25 51.17
CA GLU A 156 -28.73 12.10 51.89
C GLU A 156 -29.42 12.94 52.98
N GLN A 157 -30.57 13.55 52.65
CA GLN A 157 -31.37 14.27 53.68
C GLN A 157 -31.93 13.36 54.76
N ALA A 158 -32.37 12.16 54.40
CA ALA A 158 -32.86 11.18 55.38
C ALA A 158 -31.75 10.73 56.35
N TYR A 159 -30.55 10.49 55.78
CA TYR A 159 -29.38 10.14 56.61
C TYR A 159 -28.94 11.29 57.51
N GLN A 160 -28.90 12.53 57.03
CA GLN A 160 -28.59 13.72 57.84
C GLN A 160 -29.59 13.89 59.03
N ARG A 161 -30.88 13.71 58.77
CA ARG A 161 -31.91 13.72 59.84
C ARG A 161 -31.70 12.60 60.83
N ALA A 162 -31.41 11.39 60.35
CA ALA A 162 -31.15 10.25 61.23
C ALA A 162 -29.90 10.46 62.07
N GLN A 163 -28.84 11.02 61.58
CA GLN A 163 -27.64 11.39 62.34
C GLN A 163 -27.96 12.41 63.46
N PHE A 164 -28.75 13.45 63.12
CA PHE A 164 -29.19 14.42 64.12
C PHE A 164 -30.02 13.77 65.26
N LEU A 165 -31.04 12.98 64.88
CA LEU A 165 -31.90 12.30 65.85
C LEU A 165 -31.15 11.27 66.72
N PHE A 166 -30.11 10.62 66.17
CA PHE A 166 -29.25 9.71 66.95
C PHE A 166 -28.39 10.48 67.94
N LYS A 167 -27.84 11.63 67.59
CA LYS A 167 -27.11 12.50 68.53
C LYS A 167 -28.02 12.95 69.73
N GLU A 168 -29.27 13.27 69.44
CA GLU A 168 -30.26 13.66 70.41
C GLU A 168 -30.86 12.44 71.13
N LYS A 169 -30.33 11.21 70.89
CA LYS A 169 -30.81 9.96 71.53
C LYS A 169 -32.28 9.63 71.26
N VAL A 170 -32.86 10.14 70.17
CA VAL A 170 -34.27 9.87 69.79
C VAL A 170 -34.40 8.56 69.02
N ILE A 171 -33.39 8.15 68.33
CA ILE A 171 -33.37 6.86 67.62
C ILE A 171 -32.14 6.03 68.01
N GLY A 172 -32.26 4.71 67.85
CA GLY A 172 -31.16 3.78 68.12
C GLY A 172 -30.10 3.74 67.00
N GLN A 173 -28.91 3.21 67.32
CA GLN A 173 -27.79 3.07 66.42
C GLN A 173 -28.14 2.26 65.17
N ALA A 174 -28.93 1.18 65.34
CA ALA A 174 -29.33 0.32 64.21
C ALA A 174 -30.11 1.07 63.12
N GLU A 175 -30.98 2.03 63.48
CA GLU A 175 -31.73 2.84 62.54
C GLU A 175 -30.83 3.85 61.86
N ALA A 176 -29.87 4.48 62.54
CA ALA A 176 -28.90 5.38 61.94
C ALA A 176 -28.01 4.64 60.93
N GLN A 177 -27.51 3.46 61.29
CA GLN A 177 -26.70 2.61 60.36
C GLN A 177 -27.50 2.13 59.15
N ARG A 178 -28.80 1.80 59.36
CA ARG A 178 -29.68 1.44 58.25
C ARG A 178 -29.76 2.58 57.18
N ARG A 179 -29.98 3.82 57.65
CA ARG A 179 -30.06 5.02 56.79
C ARG A 179 -28.72 5.35 56.12
N GLU A 180 -27.62 5.10 56.79
CA GLU A 180 -26.29 5.21 56.22
C GLU A 180 -26.06 4.22 55.08
N GLY A 181 -26.39 2.94 55.31
CA GLY A 181 -26.29 1.90 54.27
C GLY A 181 -27.18 2.18 53.05
N GLU A 182 -28.43 2.66 53.31
CA GLU A 182 -29.34 3.08 52.25
C GLU A 182 -28.76 4.25 51.41
N MET A 183 -28.20 5.28 52.08
CA MET A 183 -27.59 6.43 51.43
C MET A 183 -26.37 6.01 50.62
N ILE A 184 -25.51 5.12 51.10
CA ILE A 184 -24.33 4.61 50.37
C ILE A 184 -24.76 3.88 49.12
N SER A 185 -25.77 2.99 49.22
CA SER A 185 -26.28 2.24 48.05
C SER A 185 -26.85 3.17 46.99
N ILE A 186 -27.71 4.11 47.34
CA ILE A 186 -28.32 5.04 46.40
C ILE A 186 -27.29 6.01 45.80
N ARG A 187 -26.27 6.37 46.59
CA ARG A 187 -25.14 7.18 46.07
C ARG A 187 -24.36 6.42 45.00
N ALA A 188 -24.13 5.12 45.22
CA ALA A 188 -23.46 4.28 44.21
C ALA A 188 -24.28 4.16 42.93
N GLU A 189 -25.61 3.98 43.03
CA GLU A 189 -26.53 3.97 41.85
C GLU A 189 -26.48 5.31 41.08
N ALA A 190 -26.43 6.43 41.78
CA ALA A 190 -26.33 7.73 41.13
C ALA A 190 -24.97 7.94 40.44
N GLN A 191 -23.91 7.42 41.05
CA GLN A 191 -22.57 7.46 40.43
C GLN A 191 -22.49 6.55 39.19
N GLU A 192 -23.06 5.35 39.25
CA GLU A 192 -23.16 4.45 38.10
C GLU A 192 -23.90 5.12 36.92
N ALA A 193 -25.04 5.74 37.18
CA ALA A 193 -25.81 6.45 36.17
C ALA A 193 -25.02 7.67 35.59
N HIS A 194 -24.23 8.35 36.44
CA HIS A 194 -23.32 9.42 35.97
C HIS A 194 -22.25 8.92 35.03
N GLU A 195 -21.54 7.84 35.41
CA GLU A 195 -20.52 7.23 34.58
C GLU A 195 -21.14 6.67 33.27
N GLY A 196 -22.35 6.15 33.33
CA GLY A 196 -23.10 5.73 32.14
C GLY A 196 -23.29 6.85 31.13
N LEU A 197 -23.55 8.09 31.54
CA LEU A 197 -23.63 9.25 30.65
C LEU A 197 -22.27 9.58 29.99
N ARG A 198 -21.18 9.47 30.76
CA ARG A 198 -19.83 9.70 30.23
C ARG A 198 -19.45 8.67 29.17
N LEU A 199 -19.78 7.40 29.39
CA LEU A 199 -19.56 6.33 28.40
C LEU A 199 -20.34 6.56 27.09
N LEU A 200 -21.50 7.24 27.18
CA LEU A 200 -22.27 7.63 26.00
C LEU A 200 -21.79 8.95 25.36
N GLY A 201 -20.66 9.50 25.83
CA GLY A 201 -19.99 10.64 25.23
C GLY A 201 -20.39 12.01 25.78
N MET A 202 -21.20 12.09 26.86
CA MET A 202 -21.48 13.36 27.52
C MET A 202 -20.28 13.85 28.35
N ASP A 203 -19.88 15.09 28.13
CA ASP A 203 -18.87 15.71 28.96
C ASP A 203 -19.45 16.24 30.30
N ASP A 204 -18.56 16.53 31.24
CA ASP A 204 -18.97 17.02 32.58
C ASP A 204 -19.74 18.36 32.51
N LYS A 205 -19.53 19.14 31.45
CA LYS A 205 -20.21 20.43 31.23
C LYS A 205 -21.65 20.22 30.78
N GLU A 206 -21.86 19.23 29.92
CA GLU A 206 -23.18 18.83 29.47
C GLU A 206 -23.96 18.18 30.57
N ILE A 207 -23.34 17.32 31.41
CA ILE A 207 -23.98 16.70 32.57
C ILE A 207 -24.37 17.79 33.57
N ARG A 208 -23.52 18.75 33.91
CA ARG A 208 -23.89 19.90 34.75
C ARG A 208 -25.03 20.73 34.16
N THR A 209 -25.08 20.87 32.86
CA THR A 209 -26.17 21.58 32.18
C THR A 209 -27.48 20.80 32.30
N LEU A 210 -27.46 19.48 32.12
CA LEU A 210 -28.58 18.57 32.35
C LEU A 210 -29.08 18.67 33.80
N GLU A 211 -28.18 18.68 34.80
CA GLU A 211 -28.49 18.83 36.20
C GLU A 211 -29.24 20.13 36.52
N ARG A 212 -28.79 21.22 35.90
CA ARG A 212 -29.34 22.55 36.13
C ARG A 212 -30.69 22.74 35.43
N THR A 213 -30.78 22.33 34.16
CA THR A 213 -31.95 22.57 33.30
C THR A 213 -33.02 21.50 33.43
N GLN A 214 -32.63 20.30 33.88
CA GLN A 214 -33.47 19.09 33.90
C GLN A 214 -34.13 18.77 32.58
N THR A 215 -33.56 19.28 31.48
CA THR A 215 -34.09 19.10 30.12
C THR A 215 -33.31 18.01 29.41
N ILE A 216 -33.98 16.93 29.03
CA ILE A 216 -33.42 15.82 28.30
C ILE A 216 -33.18 16.25 26.87
N ARG A 217 -31.97 16.04 26.37
CA ARG A 217 -31.59 16.29 24.98
C ARG A 217 -31.06 15.00 24.36
N SER A 218 -31.81 14.46 23.41
CA SER A 218 -31.46 13.24 22.71
C SER A 218 -30.74 13.49 21.37
N GLN A 219 -30.41 14.75 21.08
CA GLN A 219 -29.66 15.13 19.90
C GLN A 219 -28.17 15.12 20.18
N ILE A 220 -27.41 14.52 19.27
CA ILE A 220 -25.95 14.37 19.32
C ILE A 220 -25.37 15.02 18.10
N PRO A 221 -24.57 16.07 18.24
CA PRO A 221 -23.85 16.65 17.12
C PRO A 221 -22.67 15.77 16.74
N ILE A 222 -22.56 15.43 15.47
CA ILE A 222 -21.38 14.80 14.87
C ILE A 222 -20.57 15.91 14.25
N VAL A 223 -19.34 16.10 14.72
CA VAL A 223 -18.47 17.21 14.30
C VAL A 223 -17.15 16.72 13.70
N ALA A 224 -16.53 17.55 12.87
CA ALA A 224 -15.21 17.30 12.33
C ALA A 224 -14.13 17.48 13.41
N PRO A 225 -13.19 16.54 13.59
CA PRO A 225 -12.13 16.63 14.60
C PRO A 225 -11.02 17.62 14.21
N PHE A 226 -10.81 17.84 12.91
CA PHE A 226 -9.81 18.77 12.36
C PHE A 226 -10.25 19.31 10.98
N ALA A 227 -9.53 20.30 10.48
CA ALA A 227 -9.76 20.85 9.14
C ALA A 227 -9.36 19.83 8.06
N GLY A 228 -10.24 19.59 7.11
CA GLY A 228 -9.98 18.60 6.06
C GLY A 228 -11.09 18.56 5.02
N ARG A 229 -11.07 17.51 4.21
CA ARG A 229 -12.08 17.26 3.19
C ARG A 229 -12.85 15.98 3.50
N VAL A 230 -14.16 16.02 3.33
CA VAL A 230 -15.01 14.83 3.43
C VAL A 230 -14.75 13.94 2.22
N ILE A 231 -14.12 12.78 2.43
CA ILE A 231 -13.77 11.83 1.34
C ILE A 231 -14.72 10.65 1.27
N ALA A 232 -15.52 10.40 2.32
CA ALA A 232 -16.61 9.45 2.31
C ALA A 232 -17.75 9.93 3.22
N ARG A 233 -18.97 9.61 2.84
CA ARG A 233 -20.20 9.87 3.58
C ARG A 233 -21.13 8.66 3.43
N ASP A 234 -21.28 7.91 4.53
CA ASP A 234 -22.01 6.63 4.57
C ASP A 234 -23.24 6.74 5.47
N LEU A 235 -23.98 7.82 5.34
CA LEU A 235 -25.23 8.03 6.07
C LEU A 235 -26.23 8.87 5.24
N THR A 236 -27.53 8.65 5.50
CA THR A 236 -28.62 9.40 4.91
C THR A 236 -29.61 9.89 5.97
N LYS A 237 -30.31 11.00 5.70
CA LYS A 237 -31.34 11.51 6.62
C LYS A 237 -32.42 10.47 6.85
N GLY A 238 -32.77 10.22 8.12
CA GLY A 238 -33.77 9.23 8.54
C GLY A 238 -33.21 7.82 8.75
N GLU A 239 -31.98 7.55 8.39
CA GLU A 239 -31.31 6.26 8.59
C GLU A 239 -31.04 6.00 10.09
N LEU A 240 -31.11 4.74 10.50
CA LEU A 240 -30.68 4.30 11.82
C LEU A 240 -29.22 3.87 11.73
N VAL A 241 -28.35 4.51 12.50
CA VAL A 241 -26.90 4.23 12.54
C VAL A 241 -26.50 3.56 13.84
N GLU A 242 -25.57 2.63 13.72
CA GLU A 242 -25.02 1.85 14.84
C GLU A 242 -23.63 2.39 15.24
N THR A 243 -23.16 2.03 16.44
CA THR A 243 -21.90 2.52 17.02
C THR A 243 -20.65 2.14 16.20
N THR A 244 -20.69 1.04 15.45
CA THR A 244 -19.58 0.55 14.64
C THR A 244 -19.57 1.10 13.21
N GLN A 245 -20.65 1.76 12.80
CA GLN A 245 -20.82 2.28 11.46
C GLN A 245 -19.96 3.54 11.26
N LYS A 246 -19.20 3.58 10.15
CA LYS A 246 -18.53 4.80 9.72
C LYS A 246 -19.59 5.74 9.14
N LEU A 247 -19.63 6.97 9.64
CA LEU A 247 -20.57 7.98 9.19
C LEU A 247 -19.95 8.88 8.14
N PHE A 248 -18.75 9.35 8.44
CA PHE A 248 -17.93 10.17 7.55
C PHE A 248 -16.48 9.74 7.62
N VAL A 249 -15.74 10.03 6.54
CA VAL A 249 -14.29 10.01 6.56
C VAL A 249 -13.81 11.41 6.18
N VAL A 250 -13.08 12.05 7.08
CA VAL A 250 -12.46 13.36 6.87
C VAL A 250 -10.96 13.16 6.78
N ALA A 251 -10.33 13.72 5.74
CA ALA A 251 -8.89 13.65 5.54
C ALA A 251 -8.31 15.01 5.20
N ASP A 252 -7.15 15.32 5.78
CA ASP A 252 -6.31 16.38 5.26
C ASP A 252 -5.50 15.84 4.08
N LEU A 253 -5.79 16.36 2.89
CA LEU A 253 -5.16 15.97 1.64
C LEU A 253 -4.00 16.88 1.23
N SER A 254 -3.53 17.77 2.11
CA SER A 254 -2.35 18.62 1.87
C SER A 254 -1.07 17.78 1.71
N THR A 255 -1.06 16.59 2.32
CA THR A 255 -0.07 15.55 2.13
C THR A 255 -0.75 14.23 1.78
N VAL A 256 -0.17 13.49 0.86
CA VAL A 256 -0.67 12.17 0.47
C VAL A 256 0.43 11.14 0.56
N TRP A 257 0.03 9.90 0.71
CA TRP A 257 0.94 8.77 0.57
C TRP A 257 0.86 8.19 -0.83
N VAL A 258 1.99 7.69 -1.30
CA VAL A 258 2.03 6.80 -2.45
C VAL A 258 2.53 5.46 -1.95
N VAL A 259 1.71 4.45 -2.10
CA VAL A 259 2.05 3.07 -1.76
C VAL A 259 2.43 2.35 -3.05
N GLY A 260 3.70 1.96 -3.13
CA GLY A 260 4.25 1.23 -4.27
C GLY A 260 4.53 -0.22 -3.92
N ASN A 261 4.50 -1.08 -4.91
CA ASN A 261 4.79 -2.50 -4.78
C ASN A 261 6.09 -2.82 -5.54
N VAL A 262 7.13 -3.18 -4.78
CA VAL A 262 8.45 -3.53 -5.28
C VAL A 262 8.57 -5.05 -5.37
N SER A 263 8.91 -5.56 -6.54
CA SER A 263 9.11 -6.99 -6.78
C SER A 263 10.30 -7.52 -5.97
N GLU A 264 10.23 -8.77 -5.51
CA GLU A 264 11.31 -9.46 -4.76
C GLU A 264 12.69 -9.30 -5.41
N LYS A 265 12.78 -9.41 -6.73
CA LYS A 265 14.03 -9.25 -7.50
C LYS A 265 14.64 -7.84 -7.43
N ASP A 266 13.85 -6.83 -7.12
CA ASP A 266 14.25 -5.43 -7.10
C ASP A 266 14.48 -4.89 -5.67
N ILE A 267 14.35 -5.74 -4.64
CA ILE A 267 14.50 -5.34 -3.23
C ILE A 267 15.90 -4.81 -2.95
N SER A 268 16.93 -5.50 -3.44
CA SER A 268 18.33 -5.07 -3.23
C SER A 268 18.59 -3.69 -3.86
N TYR A 269 18.02 -3.45 -5.03
CA TYR A 269 18.09 -2.14 -5.68
C TYR A 269 17.38 -1.06 -4.83
N MET A 270 16.21 -1.36 -4.33
CA MET A 270 15.46 -0.42 -3.49
C MET A 270 16.21 -0.08 -2.21
N HIS A 271 16.78 -1.07 -1.52
CA HIS A 271 17.60 -0.84 -0.33
C HIS A 271 18.82 0.03 -0.61
N SER A 272 19.53 -0.23 -1.71
CA SER A 272 20.69 0.58 -2.08
C SER A 272 20.29 2.03 -2.43
N ALA A 273 19.20 2.18 -3.20
CA ALA A 273 18.71 3.50 -3.62
C ALA A 273 18.10 4.32 -2.49
N THR A 274 17.68 3.69 -1.39
CA THR A 274 17.05 4.36 -0.23
C THR A 274 17.93 4.30 1.03
N ALA A 275 19.18 3.90 0.91
CA ALA A 275 20.13 3.81 2.03
C ALA A 275 20.36 5.16 2.73
N LEU A 276 20.23 6.26 2.02
CA LEU A 276 20.28 7.60 2.60
C LEU A 276 18.87 8.08 2.97
N PRO A 277 18.67 8.64 4.16
CA PRO A 277 17.39 9.20 4.56
C PRO A 277 17.00 10.38 3.65
N ASN A 278 15.72 10.51 3.36
CA ASN A 278 15.13 11.60 2.56
C ASN A 278 15.60 11.67 1.10
N GLN A 279 16.00 10.57 0.49
CA GLN A 279 16.24 10.57 -0.96
C GLN A 279 14.98 10.93 -1.71
N PRO A 280 15.03 11.91 -2.62
CA PRO A 280 13.90 12.26 -3.45
C PRO A 280 13.63 11.13 -4.45
N VAL A 281 12.38 10.77 -4.55
CA VAL A 281 11.87 9.77 -5.50
C VAL A 281 10.90 10.47 -6.42
N GLU A 282 11.03 10.23 -7.70
CA GLU A 282 10.12 10.80 -8.71
C GLU A 282 8.85 9.98 -8.81
N VAL A 283 7.72 10.68 -8.83
CA VAL A 283 6.40 10.06 -9.00
C VAL A 283 5.73 10.66 -10.23
N HIS A 284 5.45 9.81 -11.19
CA HIS A 284 4.78 10.16 -12.44
C HIS A 284 3.32 9.72 -12.38
N VAL A 285 2.41 10.63 -12.71
CA VAL A 285 0.97 10.40 -12.68
C VAL A 285 0.43 10.48 -14.10
N ALA A 286 -0.29 9.47 -14.55
CA ALA A 286 -0.81 9.43 -15.93
C ALA A 286 -1.73 10.62 -16.27
N ALA A 287 -2.40 11.20 -15.27
CA ALA A 287 -3.25 12.38 -15.46
C ALA A 287 -2.44 13.68 -15.67
N TYR A 288 -1.13 13.67 -15.41
CA TYR A 288 -0.23 14.83 -15.52
C TYR A 288 1.10 14.38 -16.15
N PRO A 289 1.11 14.03 -17.45
CA PRO A 289 2.27 13.38 -18.09
C PRO A 289 3.52 14.27 -18.12
N ASP A 290 3.35 15.58 -18.17
CA ASP A 290 4.43 16.55 -18.26
C ASP A 290 4.96 17.02 -16.88
N GLU A 291 4.41 16.46 -15.79
CA GLU A 291 4.79 16.86 -14.45
C GLU A 291 5.37 15.71 -13.64
N VAL A 292 6.41 16.02 -12.91
CA VAL A 292 7.07 15.10 -11.99
C VAL A 292 6.82 15.57 -10.57
N PHE A 293 6.18 14.71 -9.79
CA PHE A 293 5.97 14.95 -8.36
C PHE A 293 7.14 14.37 -7.58
N GLN A 294 7.68 15.15 -6.66
CA GLN A 294 8.76 14.68 -5.80
C GLN A 294 8.18 14.13 -4.50
N GLY A 295 8.62 12.91 -4.15
CA GLY A 295 8.26 12.27 -2.91
C GLY A 295 9.49 11.88 -2.12
N THR A 296 9.30 11.63 -0.82
CA THR A 296 10.33 11.08 0.06
C THR A 296 9.92 9.70 0.54
N VAL A 297 10.87 8.77 0.63
CA VAL A 297 10.60 7.44 1.18
C VAL A 297 10.36 7.55 2.68
N ALA A 298 9.16 7.23 3.11
CA ALA A 298 8.76 7.25 4.51
C ALA A 298 8.87 5.88 5.18
N TYR A 299 8.70 4.81 4.40
CA TYR A 299 8.76 3.44 4.91
C TYR A 299 9.06 2.45 3.78
N VAL A 300 9.90 1.48 4.09
CA VAL A 300 10.18 0.31 3.27
C VAL A 300 9.77 -0.91 4.09
N GLY A 301 8.91 -1.75 3.53
CA GLY A 301 8.36 -2.89 4.24
C GLY A 301 9.40 -3.96 4.54
N ASP A 302 9.26 -4.61 5.69
CA ASP A 302 10.14 -5.72 6.11
C ASP A 302 9.55 -7.08 5.73
N VAL A 303 8.31 -7.09 5.23
CA VAL A 303 7.57 -8.33 4.92
C VAL A 303 7.08 -8.30 3.49
N LEU A 304 7.25 -9.41 2.80
CA LEU A 304 6.70 -9.63 1.47
C LEU A 304 5.24 -10.07 1.56
N ASP A 305 4.41 -9.51 0.72
CA ASP A 305 3.08 -10.07 0.44
C ASP A 305 3.25 -11.40 -0.28
N SER A 306 2.78 -12.47 0.33
CA SER A 306 2.97 -13.84 -0.18
C SER A 306 2.18 -14.13 -1.46
N ALA A 307 1.10 -13.41 -1.71
CA ALA A 307 0.26 -13.60 -2.89
C ALA A 307 0.86 -12.91 -4.13
N THR A 308 1.39 -11.70 -3.95
CA THR A 308 1.93 -10.86 -5.03
C THR A 308 3.44 -10.94 -5.16
N ARG A 309 4.16 -11.50 -4.17
CA ARG A 309 5.62 -11.51 -4.08
C ARG A 309 6.23 -10.12 -4.19
N THR A 310 5.57 -9.14 -3.57
CA THR A 310 6.03 -7.76 -3.56
C THR A 310 6.22 -7.23 -2.14
N MET A 311 7.17 -6.32 -1.99
CA MET A 311 7.41 -5.54 -0.78
C MET A 311 6.73 -4.16 -0.95
N GLN A 312 6.02 -3.72 0.06
CA GLN A 312 5.40 -2.39 0.04
C GLN A 312 6.42 -1.30 0.39
N VAL A 313 6.39 -0.23 -0.38
CA VAL A 313 7.14 0.99 -0.12
C VAL A 313 6.17 2.15 -0.03
N ARG A 314 6.30 2.98 1.01
CA ARG A 314 5.45 4.14 1.21
C ARG A 314 6.27 5.42 1.06
N LEU A 315 5.80 6.28 0.18
CA LEU A 315 6.34 7.62 -0.04
C LEU A 315 5.37 8.64 0.55
N THR A 316 5.90 9.76 1.03
CA THR A 316 5.11 10.94 1.40
C THR A 316 5.34 12.03 0.36
N LEU A 317 4.24 12.58 -0.14
CA LEU A 317 4.24 13.64 -1.13
C LEU A 317 3.45 14.85 -0.61
N ALA A 318 3.98 16.05 -0.85
CA ALA A 318 3.22 17.29 -0.66
C ALA A 318 2.17 17.45 -1.77
N ASN A 319 0.97 17.83 -1.40
CA ASN A 319 -0.16 18.02 -2.32
C ASN A 319 -0.93 19.32 -2.03
N PRO A 320 -0.26 20.49 -2.02
CA PRO A 320 -0.88 21.77 -1.62
C PRO A 320 -2.01 22.19 -2.54
N THR A 321 -1.98 21.77 -3.80
CA THR A 321 -3.01 22.11 -4.80
C THR A 321 -4.15 21.10 -4.87
N GLY A 322 -4.07 19.98 -4.11
CA GLY A 322 -5.08 18.91 -4.11
C GLY A 322 -5.21 18.18 -5.45
N ARG A 323 -4.18 18.21 -6.29
CA ARG A 323 -4.16 17.57 -7.63
C ARG A 323 -4.00 16.07 -7.54
N LEU A 324 -3.20 15.59 -6.60
CA LEU A 324 -3.07 14.17 -6.30
C LEU A 324 -4.30 13.73 -5.51
N LYS A 325 -5.12 12.90 -6.13
CA LYS A 325 -6.34 12.36 -5.49
C LYS A 325 -6.10 10.92 -5.06
N PRO A 326 -6.62 10.51 -3.91
CA PRO A 326 -6.64 9.10 -3.53
C PRO A 326 -7.14 8.21 -4.66
N GLU A 327 -6.62 7.00 -4.73
CA GLU A 327 -6.87 5.96 -5.76
C GLU A 327 -6.30 6.27 -7.15
N MET A 328 -5.56 7.38 -7.35
CA MET A 328 -4.82 7.58 -8.60
C MET A 328 -3.67 6.58 -8.71
N PHE A 329 -3.54 5.98 -9.90
CA PHE A 329 -2.38 5.15 -10.25
C PHE A 329 -1.18 6.04 -10.60
N VAL A 330 -0.03 5.62 -10.12
CA VAL A 330 1.24 6.33 -10.33
C VAL A 330 2.35 5.36 -10.70
N THR A 331 3.38 5.89 -11.34
CA THR A 331 4.66 5.20 -11.56
C THR A 331 5.72 5.85 -10.69
N ILE A 332 6.26 5.10 -9.76
CA ILE A 332 7.36 5.51 -8.90
C ILE A 332 8.66 5.26 -9.68
N ARG A 333 9.50 6.27 -9.84
CA ARG A 333 10.81 6.16 -10.46
C ARG A 333 11.88 6.41 -9.40
N VAL A 334 12.61 5.35 -9.09
CA VAL A 334 13.72 5.40 -8.13
C VAL A 334 15.02 5.47 -8.92
N LEU A 335 15.80 6.52 -8.69
CA LEU A 335 17.09 6.72 -9.32
C LEU A 335 18.17 5.96 -8.57
N SER A 336 19.07 5.31 -9.27
CA SER A 336 20.29 4.73 -8.68
C SER A 336 21.29 5.82 -8.32
N GLU A 337 22.23 5.50 -7.46
CA GLU A 337 23.45 6.28 -7.39
C GLU A 337 24.10 6.32 -8.80
N PRO A 338 24.70 7.45 -9.19
CA PRO A 338 25.40 7.54 -10.45
C PRO A 338 26.56 6.54 -10.47
N ALA A 339 26.54 5.60 -11.41
CA ALA A 339 27.73 4.86 -11.73
C ALA A 339 28.69 5.85 -12.40
N SER A 340 29.84 6.09 -11.80
CA SER A 340 30.86 6.97 -12.32
C SER A 340 31.63 6.25 -13.44
N ASP A 341 31.95 6.99 -14.49
CA ASP A 341 32.91 6.55 -15.52
C ASP A 341 32.49 5.31 -16.33
N VAL A 342 31.21 5.22 -16.71
CA VAL A 342 30.74 4.19 -17.65
C VAL A 342 30.75 4.68 -19.10
N LEU A 343 31.08 3.78 -20.01
CA LEU A 343 31.03 4.03 -21.45
C LEU A 343 29.59 4.03 -21.93
N VAL A 344 29.14 5.10 -22.55
CA VAL A 344 27.75 5.25 -23.00
C VAL A 344 27.65 5.61 -24.47
N VAL A 345 26.56 5.16 -25.10
CA VAL A 345 26.15 5.59 -26.42
C VAL A 345 24.70 6.10 -26.35
N PRO A 346 24.33 7.09 -27.16
CA PRO A 346 22.94 7.48 -27.31
C PRO A 346 22.05 6.27 -27.67
N GLU A 347 20.88 6.14 -27.07
CA GLU A 347 20.00 4.99 -27.33
C GLU A 347 19.54 4.94 -28.80
N ALA A 348 19.45 6.08 -29.47
CA ALA A 348 19.15 6.20 -30.86
C ALA A 348 20.22 5.55 -31.78
N ALA A 349 21.47 5.48 -31.31
CA ALA A 349 22.56 4.82 -32.04
C ALA A 349 22.43 3.30 -32.05
N VAL A 350 21.73 2.72 -31.10
CA VAL A 350 21.63 1.28 -30.89
C VAL A 350 20.63 0.68 -31.89
N GLN A 351 21.13 -0.20 -32.74
CA GLN A 351 20.29 -0.95 -33.67
C GLN A 351 20.12 -2.40 -33.19
N HIS A 352 18.96 -2.95 -33.51
CA HIS A 352 18.62 -4.34 -33.19
C HIS A 352 18.40 -5.15 -34.46
N ASP A 353 19.02 -6.32 -34.56
CA ASP A 353 18.72 -7.32 -35.56
C ASP A 353 18.49 -8.67 -34.86
N ARG A 354 17.26 -9.18 -34.97
CA ARG A 354 16.79 -10.40 -34.30
C ARG A 354 17.09 -10.36 -32.79
N ASN A 355 18.18 -11.02 -32.38
CA ASN A 355 18.58 -11.13 -30.97
C ASN A 355 19.93 -10.47 -30.67
N ARG A 356 20.42 -9.57 -31.56
CA ARG A 356 21.71 -8.90 -31.42
C ARG A 356 21.51 -7.39 -31.41
N SER A 357 22.24 -6.72 -30.52
CA SER A 357 22.37 -5.27 -30.51
C SER A 357 23.69 -4.89 -31.17
N PHE A 358 23.69 -3.89 -32.05
CA PHE A 358 24.86 -3.41 -32.71
C PHE A 358 24.81 -1.91 -32.94
N VAL A 359 25.96 -1.30 -33.17
CA VAL A 359 26.11 0.10 -33.56
C VAL A 359 26.93 0.19 -34.80
N PHE A 360 26.82 1.32 -35.51
CA PHE A 360 27.69 1.63 -36.64
C PHE A 360 28.83 2.52 -36.15
N VAL A 361 30.06 2.03 -36.28
CA VAL A 361 31.30 2.75 -35.95
C VAL A 361 31.90 3.27 -37.24
N GLN A 362 32.16 4.57 -37.32
CA GLN A 362 32.83 5.15 -38.47
C GLN A 362 34.33 4.83 -38.42
N GLN A 363 34.84 4.14 -39.43
CA GLN A 363 36.27 3.83 -39.61
C GLN A 363 36.98 4.93 -40.39
N GLU A 364 36.37 5.34 -41.50
CA GLU A 364 36.81 6.41 -42.39
C GLU A 364 35.57 7.17 -42.89
N THR A 365 35.80 8.31 -43.53
CA THR A 365 34.70 9.08 -44.12
C THR A 365 33.92 8.24 -45.14
N GLY A 366 32.64 7.97 -44.82
CA GLY A 366 31.77 7.15 -45.67
C GLY A 366 31.91 5.63 -45.47
N VAL A 367 32.72 5.15 -44.52
CA VAL A 367 32.90 3.73 -44.24
C VAL A 367 32.46 3.46 -42.81
N PHE A 368 31.43 2.65 -42.65
CA PHE A 368 30.81 2.32 -41.36
C PHE A 368 30.88 0.82 -41.12
N GLU A 369 31.34 0.44 -39.93
CA GLU A 369 31.40 -0.95 -39.49
C GLU A 369 30.21 -1.23 -38.56
N ALA A 370 29.38 -2.21 -38.93
CA ALA A 370 28.35 -2.71 -38.02
C ALA A 370 28.98 -3.63 -36.99
N ARG A 371 29.17 -3.12 -35.78
CA ARG A 371 29.83 -3.82 -34.67
C ARG A 371 28.83 -4.23 -33.60
N THR A 372 28.82 -5.53 -33.29
CA THR A 372 27.98 -6.06 -32.22
C THR A 372 28.45 -5.53 -30.87
N ILE A 373 27.50 -5.12 -30.03
CA ILE A 373 27.76 -4.59 -28.69
C ILE A 373 27.02 -5.38 -27.63
N SER A 374 27.63 -5.45 -26.45
CA SER A 374 26.98 -5.91 -25.24
C SER A 374 26.50 -4.69 -24.45
N LEU A 375 25.21 -4.62 -24.16
CA LEU A 375 24.59 -3.51 -23.47
C LEU A 375 24.37 -3.83 -21.99
N GLY A 376 24.66 -2.86 -21.15
CA GLY A 376 24.32 -2.85 -19.75
C GLY A 376 22.97 -2.16 -19.49
N ASN A 377 22.97 -1.24 -18.55
CA ASN A 377 21.80 -0.48 -18.16
C ASN A 377 21.41 0.57 -19.21
N ARG A 378 20.13 0.99 -19.19
CA ARG A 378 19.59 2.04 -20.08
C ARG A 378 18.80 3.05 -19.26
N ASN A 379 18.79 4.31 -19.70
CA ASN A 379 18.02 5.37 -19.05
C ASN A 379 17.08 6.12 -20.01
N GLY A 380 16.86 5.60 -21.23
CA GLY A 380 15.98 6.20 -22.23
C GLY A 380 16.66 7.28 -23.10
N THR A 381 17.80 7.82 -22.68
CA THR A 381 18.62 8.76 -23.47
C THR A 381 19.91 8.10 -23.90
N PHE A 382 20.56 7.39 -22.99
CA PHE A 382 21.81 6.67 -23.21
C PHE A 382 21.70 5.21 -22.81
N ALA A 383 22.52 4.37 -23.43
CA ALA A 383 22.72 2.97 -23.08
C ALA A 383 24.18 2.75 -22.69
N GLU A 384 24.40 2.06 -21.58
CA GLU A 384 25.71 1.62 -21.12
C GLU A 384 26.22 0.53 -22.06
N VAL A 385 27.49 0.64 -22.46
CA VAL A 385 28.15 -0.37 -23.28
C VAL A 385 29.20 -1.10 -22.45
N LEU A 386 28.98 -2.42 -22.32
CA LEU A 386 29.90 -3.29 -21.59
C LEU A 386 31.05 -3.75 -22.48
N GLU A 387 30.75 -4.07 -23.76
CA GLU A 387 31.71 -4.57 -24.73
C GLU A 387 31.31 -4.15 -26.13
N GLY A 388 32.32 -4.01 -27.03
CA GLY A 388 32.12 -3.85 -28.49
C GLY A 388 32.54 -2.49 -29.05
N VAL A 389 32.62 -1.43 -28.23
CA VAL A 389 33.17 -0.11 -28.64
C VAL A 389 34.17 0.41 -27.64
N ARG A 390 35.03 1.33 -28.07
CA ARG A 390 36.05 1.98 -27.26
C ARG A 390 35.76 3.46 -27.09
N GLU A 391 36.25 4.04 -26.02
CA GLU A 391 36.21 5.48 -25.82
C GLU A 391 36.90 6.23 -27.00
N GLY A 392 36.25 7.29 -27.45
CA GLY A 392 36.74 8.11 -28.57
C GLY A 392 36.35 7.59 -29.96
N GLU A 393 35.81 6.36 -30.09
CA GLU A 393 35.31 5.88 -31.39
C GLU A 393 34.07 6.69 -31.83
N ALA A 394 34.00 7.04 -33.12
CA ALA A 394 32.84 7.77 -33.66
C ALA A 394 31.69 6.82 -33.99
N VAL A 395 30.57 6.95 -33.29
CA VAL A 395 29.38 6.12 -33.49
C VAL A 395 28.28 6.95 -34.14
N VAL A 396 27.55 6.34 -35.06
CA VAL A 396 26.43 6.95 -35.76
C VAL A 396 25.26 7.10 -34.78
N THR A 397 24.85 8.34 -34.55
CA THR A 397 23.73 8.68 -33.65
C THR A 397 22.42 8.93 -34.40
N GLU A 398 22.50 9.54 -35.59
CA GLU A 398 21.35 9.72 -36.49
C GLU A 398 21.60 9.06 -37.83
N GLY A 399 20.55 8.66 -38.53
CA GLY A 399 20.66 8.00 -39.83
C GLY A 399 21.09 6.52 -39.78
N ALA A 400 21.25 5.92 -38.59
CA ALA A 400 21.63 4.52 -38.39
C ALA A 400 20.68 3.53 -39.11
N PHE A 401 19.40 3.89 -39.24
CA PHE A 401 18.40 3.08 -39.94
C PHE A 401 18.72 2.93 -41.44
N ILE A 402 19.26 3.98 -42.10
CA ILE A 402 19.64 3.96 -43.52
C ILE A 402 20.82 3.01 -43.73
N LEU A 403 21.82 3.08 -42.85
CA LEU A 403 22.96 2.14 -42.87
C LEU A 403 22.51 0.70 -42.63
N LYS A 404 21.52 0.50 -41.72
CA LYS A 404 20.95 -0.82 -41.53
C LYS A 404 20.22 -1.35 -42.76
N SER A 405 19.48 -0.50 -43.45
CA SER A 405 18.79 -0.87 -44.69
C SER A 405 19.78 -1.26 -45.78
N GLU A 406 20.91 -0.54 -45.92
CA GLU A 406 21.99 -0.85 -46.88
C GLU A 406 22.71 -2.16 -46.50
N LEU A 407 22.95 -2.39 -45.20
CA LEU A 407 23.55 -3.63 -44.69
C LEU A 407 22.72 -4.88 -45.01
N LEU A 408 21.38 -4.74 -45.00
CA LEU A 408 20.45 -5.84 -45.23
C LEU A 408 20.05 -6.05 -46.67
N LYS A 409 20.49 -5.20 -47.60
CA LYS A 409 20.30 -5.43 -49.05
C LYS A 409 21.02 -6.71 -49.48
N PRO A 410 20.38 -7.59 -50.27
CA PRO A 410 21.07 -8.71 -50.88
C PRO A 410 22.21 -8.17 -51.71
N LYS A 411 23.43 -8.66 -51.51
CA LYS A 411 24.53 -8.41 -52.47
C LYS A 411 24.27 -9.29 -53.69
N ASP A 412 23.90 -8.66 -54.80
CA ASP A 412 23.83 -9.29 -56.09
C ASP A 412 25.22 -9.80 -56.53
#